data_9e08a100bd583dad40d20a98a18c1af3
#
_entry.id   9e08a100bd583dad40d20a98a18c1af3
#
_cell.length_a   1.000
_cell.length_b   1.000
_cell.length_c   1.000
_cell.angle_alpha   90.00
_cell.angle_beta   90.00
_cell.angle_gamma   90.00
#
_symmetry.space_group_name_H-M   'P 1'
#
loop_
_entity.id
_entity.type
_entity.pdbx_description
1 polymer ?
#
loop_
_entity_poly.entity_id
_entity_poly.type
_entity_poly.pdbx_seq_one_letter_code
_entity_poly.pdbx_strand_id
1 'polypeptide(L)'
;NNLITILTKLANVKPENCKCKVFKIKKYYLGSKSKKEDFINLNIKIIEGRSKKIINQIGAESLQALQLFFQPYTKDISIQYSIEIQEIKSSNYFTTNSI
;
A
#
# COMPACT_ATOMS: atom_id res chain seq x y z
N ASN A 1 -7.79 -6.92 8.54
CA ASN A 1 -7.43 -6.16 7.35
C ASN A 1 -6.57 -7.02 6.43
N ASN A 2 -6.97 -7.11 5.17
CA ASN A 2 -6.30 -7.97 4.18
C ASN A 2 -4.85 -7.58 3.93
N LEU A 3 -4.53 -6.29 3.95
CA LEU A 3 -3.17 -5.82 3.72
C LEU A 3 -2.23 -6.25 4.85
N ILE A 4 -2.69 -6.16 6.10
CA ILE A 4 -1.91 -6.61 7.25
C ILE A 4 -1.69 -8.11 7.16
N THR A 5 -2.71 -8.87 6.75
CA THR A 5 -2.60 -10.32 6.57
C THR A 5 -1.55 -10.65 5.50
N ILE A 6 -1.54 -9.94 4.38
CA ILE A 6 -0.57 -10.14 3.31
C ILE A 6 0.85 -9.88 3.81
N LEU A 7 1.06 -8.78 4.50
CA LEU A 7 2.38 -8.41 5.02
C LEU A 7 2.86 -9.41 6.07
N THR A 8 1.98 -9.85 6.96
CA THR A 8 2.31 -10.85 7.98
C THR A 8 2.73 -12.16 7.34
N LYS A 9 1.99 -12.60 6.33
CA LYS A 9 2.19 -13.89 5.70
C LYS A 9 3.42 -13.92 4.79
N LEU A 10 3.60 -12.90 3.96
CA LEU A 10 4.66 -12.87 2.96
C LEU A 10 5.96 -12.28 3.48
N ALA A 11 5.90 -11.23 4.26
CA ALA A 11 7.07 -10.50 4.74
C ALA A 11 7.50 -10.91 6.15
N ASN A 12 6.76 -11.82 6.77
CA ASN A 12 7.04 -12.29 8.14
C ASN A 12 7.08 -11.13 9.15
N VAL A 13 6.16 -10.18 8.99
CA VAL A 13 6.04 -9.04 9.88
C VAL A 13 4.98 -9.37 10.94
N LYS A 14 5.26 -9.05 12.20
CA LYS A 14 4.28 -9.24 13.26
C LYS A 14 3.12 -8.25 13.07
N PRO A 15 1.85 -8.68 13.27
CA PRO A 15 0.71 -7.78 13.07
C PRO A 15 0.80 -6.49 13.89
N GLU A 16 1.32 -6.53 15.10
CA GLU A 16 1.47 -5.36 15.96
C GLU A 16 2.49 -4.35 15.42
N ASN A 17 3.34 -4.76 14.48
CA ASN A 17 4.29 -3.86 13.83
C ASN A 17 3.74 -3.27 12.53
N CYS A 18 2.53 -3.64 12.16
CA CYS A 18 1.88 -3.09 10.97
C CYS A 18 0.99 -1.92 11.36
N LYS A 19 1.19 -0.78 10.70
CA LYS A 19 0.43 0.43 10.95
C LYS A 19 -0.09 0.98 9.63
N CYS A 20 -1.37 1.30 9.59
CA CYS A 20 -2.00 1.84 8.40
C CYS A 20 -2.62 3.20 8.69
N LYS A 21 -2.40 4.15 7.78
CA LYS A 21 -3.06 5.45 7.80
C LYS A 21 -3.66 5.72 6.44
N VAL A 22 -4.83 6.32 6.42
CA VAL A 22 -5.50 6.70 5.19
C VAL A 22 -5.54 8.22 5.09
N PHE A 23 -5.08 8.73 3.96
CA PHE A 23 -5.13 10.16 3.66
C PHE A 23 -6.04 10.36 2.47
N LYS A 24 -7.07 11.20 2.66
CA LYS A 24 -7.92 11.63 1.55
C LYS A 24 -7.41 12.99 1.07
N ILE A 25 -6.94 13.03 -0.19
CA ILE A 25 -6.43 14.25 -0.78
C ILE A 25 -7.58 15.00 -1.43
N LYS A 26 -7.83 16.24 -0.99
CA LYS A 26 -8.92 17.06 -1.49
C LYS A 26 -8.58 17.81 -2.76
N LYS A 27 -7.31 18.11 -2.98
CA LYS A 27 -6.84 18.80 -4.19
C LYS A 27 -5.80 17.95 -4.88
N TYR A 28 -6.07 17.54 -6.12
CA TYR A 28 -5.14 16.82 -6.94
C TYR A 28 -5.43 17.13 -8.41
N TYR A 29 -4.43 16.88 -9.26
CA TYR A 29 -4.54 17.13 -10.68
C TYR A 29 -4.21 15.85 -11.43
N LEU A 30 -5.09 15.47 -12.35
CA LEU A 30 -4.88 14.35 -13.27
C LEU A 30 -4.47 14.90 -14.62
N GLY A 31 -3.63 14.18 -15.34
CA GLY A 31 -3.26 14.52 -16.71
C GLY A 31 -4.45 14.52 -17.65
N SER A 32 -5.43 13.66 -17.38
CA SER A 32 -6.71 13.67 -18.07
C SER A 32 -7.66 14.66 -17.41
N LYS A 33 -8.50 15.30 -18.22
CA LYS A 33 -9.51 16.24 -17.74
C LYS A 33 -10.84 15.58 -17.46
N SER A 34 -10.93 14.25 -17.54
CA SER A 34 -12.17 13.52 -17.29
C SER A 34 -12.55 13.59 -15.80
N LYS A 35 -13.80 13.93 -15.52
CA LYS A 35 -14.31 13.97 -14.15
C LYS A 35 -14.64 12.58 -13.60
N LYS A 36 -14.59 11.53 -14.46
CA LYS A 36 -14.87 10.15 -14.07
C LYS A 36 -13.61 9.35 -13.81
N GLU A 37 -12.51 10.00 -13.52
CA GLU A 37 -11.24 9.37 -13.22
C GLU A 37 -10.78 9.72 -11.83
N ASP A 38 -10.14 8.77 -11.17
CA ASP A 38 -9.55 8.96 -9.86
C ASP A 38 -8.35 8.03 -9.74
N PHE A 39 -7.64 8.12 -8.64
CA PHE A 39 -6.54 7.20 -8.39
C PHE A 39 -6.46 6.87 -6.91
N ILE A 40 -5.96 5.66 -6.64
CA ILE A 40 -5.69 5.18 -5.29
C ILE A 40 -4.27 4.66 -5.27
N ASN A 41 -3.45 5.21 -4.39
CA ASN A 41 -2.06 4.81 -4.24
C ASN A 41 -1.84 4.27 -2.83
N LEU A 42 -1.24 3.09 -2.76
CA LEU A 42 -0.80 2.50 -1.50
C LEU A 42 0.73 2.51 -1.47
N ASN A 43 1.28 3.14 -0.44
CA ASN A 43 2.71 3.17 -0.23
C ASN A 43 3.07 2.27 0.95
N ILE A 44 3.84 1.22 0.68
CA ILE A 44 4.27 0.26 1.69
C ILE A 44 5.75 0.51 1.98
N LYS A 45 6.06 0.83 3.23
CA LYS A 45 7.44 1.01 3.67
C LYS A 45 7.83 -0.17 4.55
N ILE A 46 8.89 -0.85 4.18
CA ILE A 46 9.39 -2.01 4.91
C ILE A 46 10.90 -1.93 5.05
N ILE A 47 11.42 -2.56 6.10
CA ILE A 47 12.87 -2.66 6.29
C ILE A 47 13.45 -3.61 5.25
N GLU A 48 14.63 -3.28 4.72
CA GLU A 48 15.33 -4.12 3.75
C GLU A 48 15.59 -5.53 4.29
N GLY A 49 15.85 -6.45 3.38
CA GLY A 49 16.25 -7.81 3.74
C GLY A 49 15.38 -8.90 3.11
N ARG A 50 14.26 -8.54 2.49
CA ARG A 50 13.42 -9.52 1.82
C ARG A 50 13.88 -9.70 0.38
N SER A 51 13.69 -10.93 -0.15
CA SER A 51 14.05 -11.22 -1.53
C SER A 51 13.17 -10.43 -2.50
N LYS A 52 13.68 -10.24 -3.72
CA LYS A 52 12.91 -9.59 -4.78
C LYS A 52 11.61 -10.34 -5.07
N LYS A 53 11.64 -11.66 -4.97
CA LYS A 53 10.45 -12.50 -5.16
C LYS A 53 9.36 -12.15 -4.14
N ILE A 54 9.74 -11.99 -2.87
CA ILE A 54 8.80 -11.61 -1.80
C ILE A 54 8.24 -10.21 -2.05
N ILE A 55 9.10 -9.26 -2.42
CA ILE A 55 8.66 -7.89 -2.72
C ILE A 55 7.65 -7.89 -3.86
N ASN A 56 7.91 -8.65 -4.92
CA ASN A 56 7.00 -8.76 -6.06
C ASN A 56 5.66 -9.37 -5.65
N GLN A 57 5.66 -10.38 -4.79
CA GLN A 57 4.44 -10.99 -4.30
C GLN A 57 3.63 -10.02 -3.44
N ILE A 58 4.28 -9.27 -2.57
CA ILE A 58 3.62 -8.26 -1.75
C ILE A 58 2.92 -7.24 -2.66
N GLY A 59 3.63 -6.75 -3.67
CA GLY A 59 3.06 -5.78 -4.61
C GLY A 59 1.86 -6.31 -5.36
N ALA A 60 1.98 -7.51 -5.94
CA ALA A 60 0.90 -8.10 -6.73
C ALA A 60 -0.33 -8.42 -5.90
N GLU A 61 -0.15 -9.02 -4.72
CA GLU A 61 -1.28 -9.38 -3.87
C GLU A 61 -1.93 -8.17 -3.22
N SER A 62 -1.13 -7.15 -2.87
CA SER A 62 -1.66 -5.90 -2.34
C SER A 62 -2.47 -5.15 -3.38
N LEU A 63 -2.01 -5.14 -4.62
CA LEU A 63 -2.73 -4.50 -5.72
C LEU A 63 -4.09 -5.16 -5.93
N GLN A 64 -4.12 -6.48 -5.96
CA GLN A 64 -5.37 -7.23 -6.10
C GLN A 64 -6.32 -6.98 -4.94
N ALA A 65 -5.82 -6.99 -3.71
CA ALA A 65 -6.63 -6.75 -2.52
C ALA A 65 -7.23 -5.35 -2.53
N LEU A 66 -6.45 -4.35 -2.95
CA LEU A 66 -6.90 -2.97 -3.03
C LEU A 66 -8.01 -2.82 -4.06
N GLN A 67 -7.84 -3.42 -5.23
CA GLN A 67 -8.80 -3.38 -6.31
C GLN A 67 -10.12 -4.05 -5.90
N LEU A 68 -10.06 -5.22 -5.29
CA LEU A 68 -11.24 -5.94 -4.84
C LEU A 68 -11.99 -5.18 -3.75
N PHE A 69 -11.27 -4.51 -2.85
CA PHE A 69 -11.89 -3.75 -1.77
C PHE A 69 -12.69 -2.57 -2.30
N PHE A 70 -12.16 -1.82 -3.28
CA PHE A 70 -12.81 -0.60 -3.75
C PHE A 70 -13.77 -0.83 -4.93
N GLN A 71 -13.71 -1.98 -5.57
CA GLN A 71 -14.53 -2.27 -6.76
C GLN A 71 -16.03 -2.00 -6.56
N PRO A 72 -16.66 -2.38 -5.42
CA PRO A 72 -18.09 -2.13 -5.23
C PRO A 72 -18.45 -0.64 -5.15
N TYR A 73 -17.49 0.21 -4.84
CA TYR A 73 -17.72 1.64 -4.60
C TYR A 73 -17.39 2.51 -5.81
N THR A 74 -16.89 1.92 -6.88
CA THR A 74 -16.33 2.67 -8.02
C THR A 74 -16.89 2.24 -9.36
N LYS A 75 -18.17 1.90 -9.41
CA LYS A 75 -18.81 1.30 -10.61
C LYS A 75 -18.71 2.17 -11.86
N ASP A 76 -18.87 3.47 -11.73
CA ASP A 76 -18.91 4.39 -12.86
C ASP A 76 -17.68 5.28 -12.93
N ILE A 77 -16.63 4.93 -12.20
CA ILE A 77 -15.40 5.72 -12.13
C ILE A 77 -14.24 4.85 -12.56
N SER A 78 -13.39 5.39 -13.44
CA SER A 78 -12.14 4.74 -13.80
C SER A 78 -11.11 5.03 -12.72
N ILE A 79 -10.65 4.01 -12.02
CA ILE A 79 -9.69 4.16 -10.94
C ILE A 79 -8.35 3.56 -11.36
N GLN A 80 -7.30 4.35 -11.24
CA GLN A 80 -5.93 3.83 -11.34
C GLN A 80 -5.48 3.41 -9.95
N TYR A 81 -5.16 2.13 -9.81
CA TYR A 81 -4.60 1.60 -8.57
C TYR A 81 -3.10 1.46 -8.71
N SER A 82 -2.37 1.88 -7.70
CA SER A 82 -0.92 1.72 -7.70
C SER A 82 -0.41 1.34 -6.33
N ILE A 83 0.65 0.53 -6.33
CA ILE A 83 1.34 0.11 -5.12
C ILE A 83 2.80 0.52 -5.28
N GLU A 84 3.32 1.23 -4.30
CA GLU A 84 4.74 1.52 -4.19
C GLU A 84 5.29 0.81 -2.97
N ILE A 85 6.41 0.11 -3.13
CA ILE A 85 7.08 -0.52 -2.02
C ILE A 85 8.44 0.13 -1.88
N GLN A 86 8.66 0.74 -0.72
CA GLN A 86 9.90 1.40 -0.39
C GLN A 86 10.64 0.60 0.67
N GLU A 87 11.84 0.13 0.32
CA GLU A 87 12.69 -0.56 1.28
C GLU A 87 13.54 0.46 2.03
N ILE A 88 13.52 0.36 3.34
CA ILE A 88 14.26 1.27 4.23
C ILE A 88 15.48 0.52 4.73
N LYS A 89 16.65 1.14 4.60
CA LYS A 89 17.87 0.57 5.18
C LYS A 89 17.73 0.52 6.69
N SER A 90 18.04 -0.62 7.28
CA SER A 90 17.91 -0.81 8.72
C SER A 90 18.76 0.22 9.50
N SER A 91 19.89 0.61 8.95
CA SER A 91 20.75 1.65 9.54
C SER A 91 20.13 3.05 9.53
N ASN A 92 19.07 3.25 8.73
CA ASN A 92 18.38 4.53 8.63
C ASN A 92 17.02 4.55 9.36
N TYR A 93 16.73 3.50 10.11
CA TYR A 93 15.44 3.40 10.81
C TYR A 93 15.66 3.50 12.31
N PHE A 94 15.07 4.53 12.91
CA PHE A 94 15.16 4.81 14.32
C PHE A 94 13.77 4.82 14.92
N THR A 95 13.59 4.10 16.01
CA THR A 95 12.28 4.04 16.67
C THR A 95 12.46 3.84 18.16
N THR A 96 11.49 4.33 18.92
CA THR A 96 11.42 4.07 20.35
C THR A 96 9.97 4.19 20.80
N ASN A 97 9.64 3.56 21.90
CA ASN A 97 8.33 3.68 22.53
C ASN A 97 8.42 4.60 23.72
N SER A 98 7.36 5.40 23.93
CA SER A 98 7.30 6.28 25.11
C SER A 98 7.04 5.51 26.39
N ILE A 99 6.53 4.31 26.28
CA ILE A 99 6.24 3.43 27.41
C ILE A 99 6.71 2.02 27.07
#